data_136fd5b66ac7537b1f7d3a0ff1e2b24f
#
_entry.id   136fd5b66ac7537b1f7d3a0ff1e2b24f
#
_cell.length_a   1.000
_cell.length_b   1.000
_cell.length_c   1.000
_cell.angle_alpha   90.00
_cell.angle_beta   90.00
_cell.angle_gamma   90.00
#
_symmetry.space_group_name_H-M   'P 1'
#
loop_
_entity.id
_entity.type
_entity.pdbx_description
1 polymer ?
#
loop_
_entity_poly.entity_id
_entity_poly.type
_entity_poly.pdbx_seq_one_letter_code
_entity_poly.pdbx_strand_id
1 'polypeptide(L)'
;MIGWINADAAYTAILSAGPVFDQMSAIDALNSQTDYDAGGLIVPIDWSRQHVPPVEGDAANDYALECFAPVLMSGGALETVADPATPWYCWDNTTLDWAEPTQTVFGG
;
A
#
# COMPACT_ATOMS: atom_id res chain seq x y z
N MET A 1 11.95 -9.53 -1.38
CA MET A 1 10.79 -8.72 -1.79
C MET A 1 10.83 -7.32 -1.20
N ILE A 2 10.82 -7.14 0.14
CA ILE A 2 10.84 -5.80 0.78
C ILE A 2 12.02 -4.94 0.31
N GLY A 3 13.24 -5.49 0.25
CA GLY A 3 14.41 -4.75 -0.21
C GLY A 3 14.31 -4.28 -1.66
N TRP A 4 13.64 -5.04 -2.51
CA TRP A 4 13.39 -4.65 -3.89
C TRP A 4 12.39 -3.47 -3.96
N ILE A 5 11.29 -3.55 -3.22
CA ILE A 5 10.27 -2.49 -3.14
C ILE A 5 10.90 -1.18 -2.66
N ASN A 6 11.74 -1.23 -1.61
CA ASN A 6 12.43 -0.05 -1.11
C ASN A 6 13.39 0.56 -2.15
N ALA A 7 14.12 -0.28 -2.89
CA ALA A 7 15.03 0.17 -3.93
C ALA A 7 14.26 0.77 -5.12
N ASP A 8 13.15 0.17 -5.50
CA ASP A 8 12.27 0.64 -6.57
C ASP A 8 11.64 1.99 -6.21
N ALA A 9 11.12 2.14 -4.98
CA ALA A 9 10.56 3.40 -4.50
C ALA A 9 11.61 4.53 -4.51
N ALA A 10 12.82 4.25 -4.02
CA ALA A 10 13.91 5.22 -4.04
C ALA A 10 14.33 5.59 -5.47
N TYR A 11 14.43 4.62 -6.36
CA TYR A 11 14.76 4.84 -7.76
C TYR A 11 13.68 5.68 -8.47
N THR A 12 12.42 5.36 -8.26
CA THR A 12 11.29 6.10 -8.83
C THR A 12 11.24 7.54 -8.32
N ALA A 13 11.51 7.75 -7.02
CA ALA A 13 11.63 9.08 -6.45
C ALA A 13 12.72 9.93 -7.12
N ILE A 14 13.91 9.35 -7.31
CA ILE A 14 15.04 10.01 -7.98
C ILE A 14 14.72 10.33 -9.45
N LEU A 15 14.13 9.40 -10.19
CA LEU A 15 13.71 9.63 -11.57
C LEU A 15 12.69 10.76 -11.67
N SER A 16 11.72 10.79 -10.77
CA SER A 16 10.66 11.80 -10.75
C SER A 16 11.17 13.18 -10.35
N ALA A 17 12.20 13.25 -9.49
CA ALA A 17 12.87 14.50 -9.14
C ALA A 17 13.68 15.10 -10.30
N GLY A 18 14.06 14.28 -11.27
CA GLY A 18 14.78 14.72 -12.47
C GLY A 18 16.30 14.64 -12.39
N PRO A 19 17.03 15.14 -13.41
CA PRO A 19 18.47 14.91 -13.56
C PRO A 19 19.34 15.71 -12.56
N VAL A 20 18.78 16.73 -11.93
CA VAL A 20 19.44 17.50 -10.87
C VAL A 20 18.55 17.41 -9.63
N PHE A 21 18.93 16.55 -8.72
CA PHE A 21 18.16 16.30 -7.51
C PHE A 21 19.03 16.40 -6.25
N ASP A 22 18.41 16.72 -5.17
CA ASP A 22 18.93 16.60 -3.82
C ASP A 22 17.99 15.74 -2.96
N GLN A 23 18.32 15.58 -1.71
CA GLN A 23 17.51 14.77 -0.80
C GLN A 23 16.06 15.28 -0.71
N MET A 24 15.88 16.60 -0.63
CA MET A 24 14.54 17.18 -0.47
C MET A 24 13.68 16.98 -1.71
N SER A 25 14.23 17.27 -2.90
CA SER A 25 13.49 17.09 -4.15
C SER A 25 13.12 15.62 -4.43
N ALA A 26 13.97 14.67 -4.02
CA ALA A 26 13.64 13.25 -4.13
C ALA A 26 12.52 12.84 -3.14
N ILE A 27 12.53 13.36 -1.91
CA ILE A 27 11.46 13.14 -0.93
C ILE A 27 10.14 13.77 -1.41
N ASP A 28 10.17 15.00 -1.89
CA ASP A 28 8.98 15.69 -2.40
C ASP A 28 8.39 14.97 -3.61
N ALA A 29 9.24 14.46 -4.50
CA ALA A 29 8.82 13.67 -5.65
C ALA A 29 8.16 12.34 -5.21
N LEU A 30 8.67 11.66 -4.19
CA LEU A 30 8.05 10.47 -3.63
C LEU A 30 6.70 10.81 -2.99
N ASN A 31 6.66 11.85 -2.15
CA ASN A 31 5.44 12.27 -1.45
C ASN A 31 4.33 12.79 -2.39
N SER A 32 4.65 13.06 -3.64
CA SER A 32 3.66 13.46 -4.66
C SER A 32 3.07 12.30 -5.47
N GLN A 33 3.57 11.07 -5.27
CA GLN A 33 3.04 9.89 -5.96
C GLN A 33 1.74 9.42 -5.33
N THR A 34 0.71 9.21 -6.14
CA THR A 34 -0.64 8.86 -5.68
C THR A 34 -1.05 7.41 -5.97
N ASP A 35 -0.22 6.66 -6.70
CA ASP A 35 -0.57 5.32 -7.20
C ASP A 35 0.65 4.37 -7.23
N TYR A 36 1.59 4.53 -6.32
CA TYR A 36 2.77 3.66 -6.26
C TYR A 36 2.39 2.24 -5.87
N ASP A 37 2.62 1.28 -6.76
CA ASP A 37 2.25 -0.13 -6.60
C ASP A 37 3.44 -1.11 -6.68
N ALA A 38 4.66 -0.59 -6.80
CA ALA A 38 5.88 -1.37 -6.98
C ALA A 38 5.79 -2.36 -8.17
N GLY A 39 5.19 -1.91 -9.29
CA GLY A 39 4.97 -2.74 -10.47
C GLY A 39 3.92 -3.84 -10.27
N GLY A 40 2.91 -3.59 -9.47
CA GLY A 40 1.80 -4.51 -9.17
C GLY A 40 2.11 -5.49 -8.04
N LEU A 41 3.19 -5.32 -7.30
CA LEU A 41 3.56 -6.20 -6.18
C LEU A 41 2.86 -5.87 -4.86
N ILE A 42 2.37 -4.65 -4.75
CA ILE A 42 1.64 -4.17 -3.57
C ILE A 42 0.37 -3.44 -4.00
N VAL A 43 -0.52 -3.22 -3.07
CA VAL A 43 -1.67 -2.33 -3.28
C VAL A 43 -1.15 -0.93 -3.58
N PRO A 44 -1.75 -0.19 -4.54
CA PRO A 44 -1.36 1.18 -4.79
C PRO A 44 -1.39 2.04 -3.53
N ILE A 45 -0.31 2.74 -3.28
CA ILE A 45 -0.14 3.64 -2.13
C ILE A 45 -0.17 5.08 -2.62
N ASP A 46 -1.02 5.88 -2.01
CA ASP A 46 -1.00 7.33 -2.16
C ASP A 46 -0.07 7.94 -1.10
N TRP A 47 1.19 8.20 -1.51
CA TRP A 47 2.19 8.78 -0.62
C TRP A 47 1.86 10.21 -0.20
N SER A 48 1.05 10.94 -0.95
CA SER A 48 0.65 12.30 -0.60
C SER A 48 -0.20 12.34 0.68
N ARG A 49 -0.80 11.21 1.04
CA ARG A 49 -1.70 11.05 2.19
C ARG A 49 -1.01 10.45 3.42
N GLN A 50 0.08 9.71 3.22
CA GLN A 50 0.74 8.95 4.30
C GLN A 50 1.35 9.81 5.42
N HIS A 51 1.65 11.06 5.13
CA HIS A 51 2.28 11.99 6.08
C HIS A 51 1.30 13.05 6.61
N VAL A 52 0.04 12.97 6.22
CA VAL A 52 -1.02 13.86 6.70
C VAL A 52 -1.66 13.23 7.95
N PRO A 53 -1.75 13.95 9.08
CA PRO A 53 -2.46 13.44 10.23
C PRO A 53 -3.91 13.08 9.88
N PRO A 54 -4.40 11.89 10.26
CA PRO A 54 -5.76 11.50 9.98
C PRO A 54 -6.74 12.40 10.72
N VAL A 55 -7.84 12.73 10.04
CA VAL A 55 -8.96 13.49 10.61
C VAL A 55 -10.18 12.58 10.60
N GLU A 56 -10.79 12.41 11.76
CA GLU A 56 -11.97 11.56 11.90
C GLU A 56 -13.10 11.99 10.96
N GLY A 57 -13.66 11.03 10.24
CA GLY A 57 -14.75 11.25 9.29
C GLY A 57 -14.35 11.85 7.96
N ASP A 58 -13.06 12.08 7.72
CA ASP A 58 -12.55 12.53 6.42
C ASP A 58 -11.99 11.33 5.63
N ALA A 59 -12.80 10.82 4.70
CA ALA A 59 -12.39 9.73 3.81
C ALA A 59 -11.15 10.08 2.94
N ALA A 60 -10.84 11.37 2.78
CA ALA A 60 -9.64 11.80 2.08
C ALA A 60 -8.36 11.60 2.91
N ASN A 61 -8.48 11.46 4.22
CA ASN A 61 -7.39 11.20 5.15
C ASN A 61 -7.45 9.78 5.72
N ASP A 62 -7.79 8.80 4.88
CA ASP A 62 -7.78 7.42 5.30
C ASP A 62 -6.43 7.05 5.94
N TYR A 63 -6.50 6.29 7.01
CA TYR A 63 -5.35 5.60 7.56
C TYR A 63 -4.68 4.78 6.47
N ALA A 64 -3.41 4.46 6.66
CA ALA A 64 -2.68 3.60 5.76
C ALA A 64 -3.57 2.43 5.32
N LEU A 65 -3.65 2.18 4.02
CA LEU A 65 -4.43 1.08 3.48
C LEU A 65 -3.98 -0.23 4.13
N GLU A 66 -4.81 -0.76 5.00
CA GLU A 66 -4.57 -2.04 5.64
C GLU A 66 -5.10 -3.14 4.73
N CYS A 67 -4.22 -3.68 3.90
CA CYS A 67 -4.56 -4.73 2.96
C CYS A 67 -3.67 -5.95 3.16
N PHE A 68 -4.21 -7.13 2.91
CA PHE A 68 -3.44 -8.37 2.89
C PHE A 68 -3.90 -9.28 1.75
N ALA A 69 -2.98 -10.12 1.29
CA ALA A 69 -3.29 -11.19 0.35
C ALA A 69 -3.09 -12.53 1.05
N PRO A 70 -4.15 -13.32 1.31
CA PRO A 70 -4.01 -14.61 1.93
C PRO A 70 -3.38 -15.61 0.97
N VAL A 71 -2.44 -16.39 1.49
CA VAL A 71 -1.80 -17.48 0.74
C VAL A 71 -1.93 -18.78 1.53
N LEU A 72 -2.15 -19.87 0.82
CA LEU A 72 -2.16 -21.20 1.35
C LEU A 72 -0.87 -21.93 0.96
N MET A 73 -0.26 -22.62 1.88
CA MET A 73 0.81 -23.55 1.57
C MET A 73 0.20 -24.93 1.31
N SER A 74 0.29 -25.39 0.06
CA SER A 74 -0.21 -26.69 -0.39
C SER A 74 0.87 -27.40 -1.19
N GLY A 75 1.17 -28.66 -0.87
CA GLY A 75 2.14 -29.48 -1.61
C GLY A 75 3.56 -28.88 -1.70
N GLY A 76 3.94 -27.99 -0.79
CA GLY A 76 5.24 -27.31 -0.81
C GLY A 76 5.29 -26.06 -1.70
N ALA A 77 4.16 -25.63 -2.27
CA ALA A 77 4.00 -24.40 -3.02
C ALA A 77 3.08 -23.41 -2.28
N LEU A 78 3.30 -22.11 -2.50
CA LEU A 78 2.38 -21.06 -2.06
C LEU A 78 1.34 -20.83 -3.16
N GLU A 79 0.08 -20.94 -2.80
CA GLU A 79 -1.06 -20.71 -3.68
C GLU A 79 -1.86 -19.51 -3.15
N THR A 80 -2.27 -18.60 -4.03
CA THR A 80 -3.19 -17.52 -3.62
C THR A 80 -4.58 -18.10 -3.40
N VAL A 81 -5.23 -17.70 -2.29
CA VAL A 81 -6.60 -18.11 -1.96
C VAL A 81 -7.62 -17.10 -2.48
N ALA A 82 -7.12 -15.90 -2.81
CA ALA A 82 -7.93 -14.82 -3.32
C ALA A 82 -8.24 -14.97 -4.82
N ASP A 83 -9.30 -14.32 -5.27
CA ASP A 83 -9.57 -14.15 -6.70
C ASP A 83 -8.38 -13.43 -7.36
N PRO A 84 -7.79 -13.98 -8.43
CA PRO A 84 -6.70 -13.32 -9.14
C PRO A 84 -7.02 -11.91 -9.65
N ALA A 85 -8.30 -11.59 -9.89
CA ALA A 85 -8.73 -10.27 -10.30
C ALA A 85 -8.80 -9.27 -9.14
N THR A 86 -8.94 -9.76 -7.90
CA THR A 86 -9.03 -8.96 -6.67
C THR A 86 -8.21 -9.63 -5.56
N PRO A 87 -6.86 -9.66 -5.69
CA PRO A 87 -6.01 -10.46 -4.81
C PRO A 87 -5.87 -9.90 -3.40
N TRP A 88 -6.35 -8.68 -3.17
CA TRP A 88 -6.20 -7.96 -1.92
C TRP A 88 -7.50 -7.88 -1.15
N TYR A 89 -7.44 -8.15 0.14
CA TYR A 89 -8.49 -7.84 1.10
C TYR A 89 -8.07 -6.61 1.88
N CYS A 90 -8.83 -5.53 1.74
CA CYS A 90 -8.53 -4.24 2.37
C CYS A 90 -9.62 -3.88 3.37
N TRP A 91 -9.22 -3.25 4.47
CA TRP A 91 -10.15 -2.60 5.39
C TRP A 91 -10.34 -1.15 4.98
N ASP A 92 -11.58 -0.72 5.05
CA ASP A 92 -11.92 0.69 4.98
C ASP A 92 -11.84 1.25 6.41
N ASN A 93 -10.69 1.83 6.74
CA ASN A 93 -10.43 2.35 8.07
C ASN A 93 -10.57 3.88 8.07
N THR A 94 -11.82 4.34 8.07
CA THR A 94 -12.16 5.78 8.01
C THR A 94 -12.33 6.41 9.40
N THR A 95 -12.16 5.66 10.49
CA THR A 95 -12.34 6.14 11.85
C THR A 95 -11.06 5.99 12.69
N LEU A 96 -10.88 6.85 13.70
CA LEU A 96 -9.80 6.74 14.69
C LEU A 96 -9.97 5.56 15.65
N ASP A 97 -11.18 5.04 15.75
CA ASP A 97 -11.49 3.88 16.58
C ASP A 97 -11.18 2.61 15.80
N TRP A 98 -10.35 1.76 16.39
CA TRP A 98 -10.14 0.42 15.89
C TRP A 98 -11.47 -0.34 15.91
N ALA A 99 -12.09 -0.45 14.76
CA ALA A 99 -13.19 -1.40 14.56
C ALA A 99 -12.56 -2.75 14.21
N GLU A 100 -12.71 -3.74 15.10
CA GLU A 100 -12.34 -5.11 14.75
C GLU A 100 -13.09 -5.49 13.47
N PRO A 101 -12.39 -5.86 12.39
CA PRO A 101 -13.06 -6.23 11.16
C PRO A 101 -14.03 -7.36 11.46
N THR A 102 -15.28 -7.21 11.05
CA THR A 102 -16.25 -8.29 11.10
C THR A 102 -15.59 -9.50 10.45
N GLN A 103 -15.33 -10.54 11.23
CA GLN A 103 -14.70 -11.75 10.72
C GLN A 103 -15.53 -12.24 9.53
N THR A 104 -15.03 -12.02 8.35
CA THR A 104 -15.47 -12.76 7.19
C THR A 104 -15.00 -14.17 7.43
N VAL A 105 -15.93 -15.07 7.72
CA VAL A 105 -15.62 -16.48 7.97
C VAL A 105 -14.99 -17.01 6.68
N PHE A 106 -13.68 -17.24 6.71
CA PHE A 106 -12.99 -17.90 5.62
C PHE A 106 -13.53 -19.34 5.53
N GLY A 107 -14.27 -19.63 4.47
CA GLY A 107 -14.76 -20.97 4.17
C GLY A 107 -16.03 -21.33 4.92
N GLY A 108 -17.15 -20.90 4.39
CA GLY A 108 -18.45 -21.55 4.58
C GLY A 108 -18.65 -22.56 3.47
#